data_53412f23815d3306b34ab1761f972094
#
_entry.id   53412f23815d3306b34ab1761f972094
#
_cell.length_a   1.000
_cell.length_b   1.000
_cell.length_c   1.000
_cell.angle_alpha   90.00
_cell.angle_beta   90.00
_cell.angle_gamma   90.00
#
_symmetry.space_group_name_H-M   'P 1'
#
loop_
_entity.id
_entity.type
_entity.pdbx_description
1 polymer ?
#
loop_
_entity_poly.entity_id
_entity_poly.type
_entity_poly.pdbx_seq_one_letter_code
_entity_poly.pdbx_strand_id
1 'polypeptide(L)'
;MKLAHTLLAGAALAVLTASAASAADLLTPVDPIYESPLFDFEGLYIGATGGGAFTGTGYGTLGVVVGANFAVTDGIIAGVEFQGDTYWNGGGYAAYDALALGRIGGFVSENAMLYGDLGAGVLNGTPVYAFGGGVELAMTEQLSVRGDLQGLGAFGATPSVAKATVGLLWHLN
;
A
#
# COMPACT_ATOMS: atom_id res chain seq x y z
N MET A 1 28.23 -1.12 -3.70
CA MET A 1 27.19 -1.63 -2.79
C MET A 1 26.67 -0.59 -1.78
N LYS A 2 27.39 0.42 -1.36
CA LYS A 2 26.91 1.43 -0.37
C LYS A 2 25.94 2.48 -0.95
N LEU A 3 25.98 2.79 -2.25
CA LEU A 3 25.13 3.82 -2.88
C LEU A 3 23.63 3.40 -3.01
N ALA A 4 23.36 2.12 -3.21
CA ALA A 4 21.97 1.63 -3.38
C ALA A 4 21.16 1.72 -2.07
N HIS A 5 21.82 1.51 -0.93
CA HIS A 5 21.16 1.62 0.39
C HIS A 5 20.80 3.07 0.75
N THR A 6 21.62 4.03 0.27
CA THR A 6 21.37 5.47 0.51
C THR A 6 20.19 6.00 -0.33
N LEU A 7 19.99 5.46 -1.51
CA LEU A 7 18.88 5.89 -2.39
C LEU A 7 17.52 5.35 -1.93
N LEU A 8 17.46 4.11 -1.39
CA LEU A 8 16.21 3.57 -0.83
C LEU A 8 15.80 4.29 0.47
N ALA A 9 16.77 4.58 1.34
CA ALA A 9 16.53 5.34 2.56
C ALA A 9 16.09 6.79 2.26
N GLY A 10 16.62 7.39 1.19
CA GLY A 10 16.24 8.73 0.74
C GLY A 10 14.82 8.82 0.18
N ALA A 11 14.37 7.81 -0.56
CA ALA A 11 13.03 7.76 -1.11
C ALA A 11 11.95 7.57 -0.03
N ALA A 12 12.21 6.72 0.96
CA ALA A 12 11.30 6.52 2.09
C ALA A 12 11.18 7.77 2.98
N LEU A 13 12.27 8.54 3.13
CA LEU A 13 12.26 9.77 3.93
C LEU A 13 11.59 10.94 3.20
N ALA A 14 11.67 11.00 1.88
CA ALA A 14 11.05 12.06 1.08
C ALA A 14 9.51 12.01 1.08
N VAL A 15 8.92 10.82 1.22
CA VAL A 15 7.45 10.64 1.35
C VAL A 15 6.96 11.12 2.72
N LEU A 16 7.77 11.02 3.76
CA LEU A 16 7.40 11.43 5.13
C LEU A 16 7.54 12.93 5.39
N THR A 17 8.29 13.69 4.58
CA THR A 17 8.52 15.13 4.80
C THR A 17 7.53 16.04 4.06
N ALA A 18 6.71 15.52 3.14
CA ALA A 18 5.75 16.32 2.38
C ALA A 18 4.52 16.76 3.18
N SER A 19 4.29 16.22 4.38
CA SER A 19 3.10 16.49 5.20
C SER A 19 3.29 17.56 6.29
N ALA A 20 4.47 18.19 6.42
CA ALA A 20 4.77 19.10 7.52
C ALA A 20 4.58 20.60 7.22
N ALA A 21 4.00 20.98 6.07
CA ALA A 21 3.97 22.38 5.62
C ALA A 21 2.61 23.08 5.69
N SER A 22 1.65 22.61 6.49
CA SER A 22 0.34 23.26 6.62
C SER A 22 -0.13 23.46 8.08
N ALA A 23 0.75 23.97 8.92
CA ALA A 23 0.38 24.30 10.29
C ALA A 23 0.66 25.77 10.60
N ALA A 24 -0.11 26.69 10.04
CA ALA A 24 -0.29 28.04 10.58
C ALA A 24 -1.42 28.79 9.84
N ASP A 25 -2.67 28.51 10.15
CA ASP A 25 -3.69 29.53 10.24
C ASP A 25 -4.81 29.05 11.17
N LEU A 26 -4.71 29.43 12.41
CA LEU A 26 -5.71 29.24 13.45
C LEU A 26 -6.35 30.61 13.70
N LEU A 27 -7.63 30.68 13.47
CA LEU A 27 -8.62 31.52 14.20
C LEU A 27 -9.77 31.99 13.29
N THR A 28 -10.64 31.08 12.91
CA THR A 28 -12.09 31.38 12.88
C THR A 28 -12.81 30.06 13.22
N PRO A 29 -13.73 30.03 14.19
CA PRO A 29 -14.61 28.88 14.34
C PRO A 29 -15.61 28.97 13.18
N VAL A 30 -15.31 28.25 12.11
CA VAL A 30 -16.28 27.90 11.09
C VAL A 30 -16.97 26.64 11.62
N ASP A 31 -18.29 26.69 11.78
CA ASP A 31 -19.07 25.48 11.98
C ASP A 31 -18.60 24.44 10.97
N PRO A 32 -18.38 23.19 11.39
CA PRO A 32 -17.98 22.16 10.46
C PRO A 32 -19.12 21.98 9.46
N ILE A 33 -18.94 22.55 8.28
CA ILE A 33 -19.66 22.09 7.11
C ILE A 33 -19.14 20.66 6.92
N TYR A 34 -19.96 19.68 7.26
CA TYR A 34 -19.74 18.31 6.86
C TYR A 34 -19.84 18.29 5.33
N GLU A 35 -18.78 18.70 4.66
CA GLU A 35 -18.58 18.32 3.27
C GLU A 35 -18.42 16.79 3.29
N SER A 36 -19.30 16.10 2.61
CA SER A 36 -19.13 14.66 2.36
C SER A 36 -17.70 14.45 1.87
N PRO A 37 -16.95 13.48 2.40
CA PRO A 37 -15.57 13.25 1.98
C PRO A 37 -15.55 13.16 0.46
N LEU A 38 -14.68 13.95 -0.18
CA LEU A 38 -14.53 14.02 -1.64
C LEU A 38 -14.19 12.66 -2.25
N PHE A 39 -13.83 11.67 -1.43
CA PHE A 39 -13.46 10.33 -1.81
C PHE A 39 -13.98 9.32 -0.80
N ASP A 40 -14.63 8.28 -1.31
CA ASP A 40 -15.08 7.15 -0.51
C ASP A 40 -14.10 5.98 -0.67
N PHE A 41 -13.40 5.65 0.43
CA PHE A 41 -12.49 4.51 0.49
C PHE A 41 -13.22 3.16 0.64
N GLU A 42 -14.52 3.15 0.85
CA GLU A 42 -15.33 1.95 0.92
C GLU A 42 -15.62 1.38 -0.47
N GLY A 43 -16.14 0.17 -0.50
CA GLY A 43 -16.54 -0.48 -1.74
C GLY A 43 -15.43 -1.30 -2.40
N LEU A 44 -15.68 -1.64 -3.65
CA LEU A 44 -14.77 -2.43 -4.47
C LEU A 44 -13.73 -1.54 -5.14
N TYR A 45 -12.52 -2.05 -5.27
CA TYR A 45 -11.47 -1.40 -6.04
C TYR A 45 -10.62 -2.39 -6.83
N ILE A 46 -10.03 -1.90 -7.90
CA ILE A 46 -9.04 -2.60 -8.71
C ILE A 46 -7.87 -1.66 -8.96
N GLY A 47 -6.67 -2.20 -9.05
CA GLY A 47 -5.50 -1.36 -9.31
C GLY A 47 -4.34 -2.09 -9.95
N ALA A 48 -3.34 -1.30 -10.34
CA ALA A 48 -2.05 -1.76 -10.78
C ALA A 48 -0.97 -1.26 -9.83
N THR A 49 0.03 -2.09 -9.58
CA THR A 49 1.15 -1.81 -8.69
C THR A 49 2.46 -1.96 -9.43
N GLY A 50 3.46 -1.19 -9.02
CA GLY A 50 4.82 -1.32 -9.51
C GLY A 50 5.81 -0.90 -8.44
N GLY A 51 6.98 -1.52 -8.42
CA GLY A 51 7.96 -1.23 -7.39
C GLY A 51 9.16 -2.14 -7.40
N GLY A 52 9.62 -2.52 -6.23
CA GLY A 52 10.76 -3.40 -6.06
C GLY A 52 10.61 -4.38 -4.92
N ALA A 53 11.30 -5.50 -5.05
CA ALA A 53 11.45 -6.49 -4.01
C ALA A 53 12.93 -6.82 -3.79
N PHE A 54 13.27 -7.20 -2.57
CA PHE A 54 14.62 -7.48 -2.15
C PHE A 54 14.66 -8.79 -1.36
N THR A 55 15.48 -9.74 -1.84
CA THR A 55 15.72 -11.05 -1.22
C THR A 55 17.22 -11.32 -1.07
N GLY A 56 18.02 -10.29 -0.77
CA GLY A 56 19.46 -10.29 -0.96
C GLY A 56 19.88 -9.86 -2.38
N THR A 57 19.02 -10.03 -3.36
CA THR A 57 19.10 -9.49 -4.73
C THR A 57 17.89 -8.60 -4.98
N GLY A 58 18.06 -7.53 -5.75
CA GLY A 58 16.96 -6.62 -6.12
C GLY A 58 16.19 -7.13 -7.34
N TYR A 59 14.86 -6.98 -7.29
CA TYR A 59 13.93 -7.27 -8.37
C TYR A 59 13.02 -6.07 -8.59
N GLY A 60 12.66 -5.77 -9.83
CA GLY A 60 11.51 -4.93 -10.14
C GLY A 60 10.23 -5.76 -9.99
N THR A 61 9.14 -5.14 -9.55
CA THR A 61 7.82 -5.79 -9.47
C THR A 61 6.79 -5.04 -10.29
N LEU A 62 5.88 -5.78 -10.88
CA LEU A 62 4.69 -5.27 -11.55
C LEU A 62 3.52 -6.19 -11.22
N GLY A 63 2.42 -5.62 -10.77
CA GLY A 63 1.30 -6.40 -10.29
C GLY A 63 -0.05 -5.75 -10.47
N VAL A 64 -1.06 -6.49 -10.04
CA VAL A 64 -2.46 -6.07 -9.98
C VAL A 64 -3.04 -6.38 -8.62
N VAL A 65 -4.02 -5.58 -8.22
CA VAL A 65 -4.75 -5.78 -6.98
C VAL A 65 -6.25 -5.65 -7.22
N VAL A 66 -7.03 -6.40 -6.47
CA VAL A 66 -8.47 -6.26 -6.37
C VAL A 66 -8.88 -6.43 -4.91
N GLY A 67 -9.75 -5.58 -4.42
CA GLY A 67 -10.16 -5.63 -3.04
C GLY A 67 -11.53 -5.03 -2.78
N ALA A 68 -11.96 -5.19 -1.54
CA ALA A 68 -13.17 -4.60 -1.01
C ALA A 68 -12.91 -4.06 0.38
N ASN A 69 -13.30 -2.82 0.60
CA ASN A 69 -13.25 -2.14 1.90
C ASN A 69 -14.65 -1.89 2.42
N PHE A 70 -14.81 -1.91 3.73
CA PHE A 70 -16.07 -1.60 4.45
C PHE A 70 -15.75 -0.85 5.73
N ALA A 71 -16.60 0.12 6.08
CA ALA A 71 -16.47 0.84 7.34
C ALA A 71 -16.77 -0.09 8.52
N VAL A 72 -15.91 -0.03 9.52
CA VAL A 72 -16.14 -0.69 10.82
C VAL A 72 -16.70 0.31 11.83
N THR A 73 -16.19 1.52 11.80
CA THR A 73 -16.66 2.68 12.57
C THR A 73 -16.35 3.96 11.77
N ASP A 74 -16.86 5.10 12.25
CA ASP A 74 -16.46 6.41 11.73
C ASP A 74 -14.94 6.57 11.84
N GLY A 75 -14.24 6.49 10.72
CA GLY A 75 -12.78 6.66 10.64
C GLY A 75 -11.96 5.38 10.64
N ILE A 76 -12.56 4.18 10.74
CA ILE A 76 -11.87 2.88 10.64
C ILE A 76 -12.49 2.05 9.52
N ILE A 77 -11.64 1.63 8.59
CA ILE A 77 -11.99 0.74 7.47
C ILE A 77 -11.29 -0.60 7.67
N ALA A 78 -12.02 -1.68 7.45
CA ALA A 78 -11.45 -3.01 7.23
C ALA A 78 -11.67 -3.45 5.79
N GLY A 79 -10.89 -4.39 5.31
CA GLY A 79 -11.02 -4.87 3.94
C GLY A 79 -10.35 -6.22 3.71
N VAL A 80 -10.61 -6.75 2.54
CA VAL A 80 -9.93 -7.91 1.99
C VAL A 80 -9.36 -7.55 0.63
N GLU A 81 -8.18 -8.06 0.34
CA GLU A 81 -7.47 -7.76 -0.90
C GLU A 81 -6.80 -9.00 -1.47
N PHE A 82 -6.84 -9.15 -2.77
CA PHE A 82 -6.06 -10.10 -3.53
C PHE A 82 -5.03 -9.34 -4.35
N GLN A 83 -3.75 -9.74 -4.20
CA GLN A 83 -2.62 -9.21 -4.95
C GLN A 83 -2.01 -10.30 -5.83
N GLY A 84 -1.54 -9.92 -7.01
CA GLY A 84 -0.70 -10.76 -7.84
C GLY A 84 0.43 -9.94 -8.45
N ASP A 85 1.67 -10.28 -8.13
CA ASP A 85 2.85 -9.58 -8.63
C ASP A 85 3.76 -10.51 -9.42
N THR A 86 4.43 -9.95 -10.42
CA THR A 86 5.52 -10.58 -11.15
C THR A 86 6.83 -9.88 -10.82
N TYR A 87 7.90 -10.66 -10.74
CA TYR A 87 9.24 -10.21 -10.36
C TYR A 87 10.18 -10.31 -11.55
N TRP A 88 10.96 -9.28 -11.77
CA TRP A 88 11.85 -9.13 -12.92
C TRP A 88 13.23 -8.67 -12.47
N ASN A 89 14.27 -9.18 -13.12
CA ASN A 89 15.65 -8.71 -12.95
C ASN A 89 16.36 -8.59 -14.30
N GLY A 90 17.66 -8.34 -14.30
CA GLY A 90 18.44 -8.20 -15.52
C GLY A 90 18.43 -9.42 -16.46
N GLY A 91 18.01 -10.60 -15.97
CA GLY A 91 17.82 -11.84 -16.74
C GLY A 91 16.40 -12.03 -17.27
N GLY A 92 15.45 -11.12 -16.97
CA GLY A 92 14.05 -11.22 -17.38
C GLY A 92 13.13 -11.61 -16.22
N TYR A 93 12.04 -12.33 -16.53
CA TYR A 93 11.08 -12.84 -15.56
C TYR A 93 11.76 -13.80 -14.57
N ALA A 94 11.52 -13.61 -13.28
CA ALA A 94 12.17 -14.36 -12.21
C ALA A 94 11.18 -15.13 -11.32
N ALA A 95 10.06 -14.51 -10.94
CA ALA A 95 9.15 -15.05 -9.94
C ALA A 95 7.75 -14.44 -10.06
N TYR A 96 6.78 -15.02 -9.35
CA TYR A 96 5.47 -14.41 -9.09
C TYR A 96 5.05 -14.64 -7.64
N ASP A 97 4.20 -13.76 -7.13
CA ASP A 97 3.41 -14.04 -5.94
C ASP A 97 1.91 -13.90 -6.24
N ALA A 98 1.11 -14.56 -5.39
CA ALA A 98 -0.33 -14.37 -5.32
C ALA A 98 -0.74 -14.43 -3.84
N LEU A 99 -1.28 -13.34 -3.33
CA LEU A 99 -1.56 -13.11 -1.92
C LEU A 99 -3.05 -12.82 -1.69
N ALA A 100 -3.57 -13.31 -0.57
CA ALA A 100 -4.85 -12.90 0.00
C ALA A 100 -4.58 -12.23 1.34
N LEU A 101 -5.00 -10.99 1.48
CA LEU A 101 -4.69 -10.12 2.60
C LEU A 101 -5.97 -9.61 3.26
N GLY A 102 -6.00 -9.62 4.59
CA GLY A 102 -6.89 -8.78 5.37
C GLY A 102 -6.21 -7.46 5.65
N ARG A 103 -6.92 -6.36 5.54
CA ARG A 103 -6.40 -5.03 5.84
C ARG A 103 -7.29 -4.28 6.83
N ILE A 104 -6.66 -3.43 7.63
CA ILE A 104 -7.36 -2.50 8.51
C ILE A 104 -6.65 -1.15 8.45
N GLY A 105 -7.42 -0.09 8.32
CA GLY A 105 -6.90 1.27 8.19
C GLY A 105 -7.71 2.29 8.96
N GLY A 106 -7.08 3.44 9.18
CA GLY A 106 -7.72 4.61 9.78
C GLY A 106 -7.42 5.87 8.95
N PHE A 107 -8.37 6.80 8.92
CA PHE A 107 -8.18 8.07 8.26
C PHE A 107 -7.25 8.96 9.06
N VAL A 108 -6.23 9.49 8.39
CA VAL A 108 -5.31 10.49 8.95
C VAL A 108 -5.66 11.90 8.47
N SER A 109 -6.45 11.98 7.40
CA SER A 109 -7.11 13.19 6.89
C SER A 109 -8.30 12.77 6.01
N GLU A 110 -9.09 13.74 5.52
CA GLU A 110 -10.22 13.49 4.61
C GLU A 110 -9.81 12.75 3.32
N ASN A 111 -8.57 12.92 2.87
CA ASN A 111 -8.05 12.37 1.63
C ASN A 111 -6.95 11.33 1.83
N ALA A 112 -6.66 10.92 3.08
CA ALA A 112 -5.54 10.02 3.36
C ALA A 112 -5.91 8.98 4.41
N MET A 113 -5.58 7.73 4.11
CA MET A 113 -5.74 6.57 4.99
C MET A 113 -4.39 5.89 5.21
N LEU A 114 -4.09 5.58 6.47
CA LEU A 114 -2.99 4.70 6.86
C LEU A 114 -3.56 3.32 7.18
N TYR A 115 -2.92 2.25 6.72
CA TYR A 115 -3.41 0.89 6.96
C TYR A 115 -2.28 -0.10 7.21
N GLY A 116 -2.63 -1.19 7.88
CA GLY A 116 -1.84 -2.40 7.98
C GLY A 116 -2.51 -3.55 7.26
N ASP A 117 -1.75 -4.50 6.77
CA ASP A 117 -2.22 -5.72 6.14
C ASP A 117 -1.51 -6.96 6.68
N LEU A 118 -2.22 -8.07 6.63
CA LEU A 118 -1.72 -9.39 7.02
C LEU A 118 -2.45 -10.46 6.21
N GLY A 119 -1.71 -11.45 5.74
CA GLY A 119 -2.32 -12.55 5.00
C GLY A 119 -1.37 -13.65 4.62
N ALA A 120 -1.77 -14.39 3.62
CA ALA A 120 -1.05 -15.54 3.13
C ALA A 120 -1.24 -15.72 1.62
N GLY A 121 -0.38 -16.51 1.02
CA GLY A 121 -0.47 -16.86 -0.38
C GLY A 121 0.64 -17.77 -0.83
N VAL A 122 1.09 -17.57 -2.05
CA VAL A 122 2.17 -18.36 -2.64
C VAL A 122 3.20 -17.44 -3.30
N LEU A 123 4.47 -17.81 -3.19
CA LEU A 123 5.59 -17.25 -3.96
C LEU A 123 6.23 -18.38 -4.74
N ASN A 124 6.13 -18.37 -6.08
CA ASN A 124 6.56 -19.48 -6.94
C ASN A 124 6.04 -20.86 -6.48
N GLY A 125 4.75 -20.93 -6.06
CA GLY A 125 4.15 -22.17 -5.57
C GLY A 125 4.51 -22.54 -4.12
N THR A 126 5.42 -21.83 -3.47
CA THR A 126 5.74 -22.03 -2.05
C THR A 126 4.77 -21.24 -1.19
N PRO A 127 4.06 -21.86 -0.22
CA PRO A 127 3.19 -21.15 0.71
C PRO A 127 3.97 -20.14 1.55
N VAL A 128 3.46 -18.89 1.58
CA VAL A 128 4.06 -17.77 2.33
C VAL A 128 3.01 -17.04 3.15
N TYR A 129 3.44 -16.47 4.26
CA TYR A 129 2.72 -15.39 4.92
C TYR A 129 3.22 -14.05 4.42
N ALA A 130 2.36 -13.03 4.49
CA ALA A 130 2.70 -11.65 4.19
C ALA A 130 2.14 -10.74 5.27
N PHE A 131 2.87 -9.68 5.58
CA PHE A 131 2.42 -8.61 6.47
C PHE A 131 3.03 -7.30 6.01
N GLY A 132 2.34 -6.22 6.28
CA GLY A 132 2.82 -4.92 5.85
C GLY A 132 1.88 -3.79 6.23
N GLY A 133 1.92 -2.78 5.41
CA GLY A 133 1.04 -1.63 5.50
C GLY A 133 1.48 -0.54 4.55
N GLY A 134 0.64 0.48 4.49
CA GLY A 134 0.86 1.55 3.54
C GLY A 134 0.03 2.79 3.85
N VAL A 135 0.17 3.74 2.96
CA VAL A 135 -0.64 4.95 2.92
C VAL A 135 -1.36 5.02 1.58
N GLU A 136 -2.64 5.34 1.61
CA GLU A 136 -3.46 5.56 0.43
C GLU A 136 -3.96 6.99 0.42
N LEU A 137 -3.80 7.67 -0.73
CA LEU A 137 -4.12 9.07 -0.95
C LEU A 137 -5.15 9.18 -2.06
N ALA A 138 -6.30 9.76 -1.78
CA ALA A 138 -7.30 10.10 -2.78
C ALA A 138 -6.77 11.19 -3.71
N MET A 139 -6.90 10.97 -5.01
CA MET A 139 -6.49 11.92 -6.06
C MET A 139 -7.70 12.56 -6.76
N THR A 140 -8.75 11.78 -6.96
CA THR A 140 -10.03 12.21 -7.52
C THR A 140 -11.15 11.46 -6.81
N GLU A 141 -12.40 11.65 -7.17
CA GLU A 141 -13.56 10.94 -6.59
C GLU A 141 -13.49 9.40 -6.72
N GLN A 142 -12.71 8.87 -7.66
CA GLN A 142 -12.62 7.43 -7.93
C GLN A 142 -11.21 6.89 -7.99
N LEU A 143 -10.20 7.77 -7.98
CA LEU A 143 -8.81 7.38 -8.18
C LEU A 143 -8.00 7.67 -6.92
N SER A 144 -7.26 6.67 -6.45
CA SER A 144 -6.29 6.82 -5.37
C SER A 144 -4.89 6.34 -5.79
N VAL A 145 -3.89 6.87 -5.11
CA VAL A 145 -2.50 6.41 -5.17
C VAL A 145 -2.13 5.85 -3.81
N ARG A 146 -1.47 4.71 -3.78
CA ARG A 146 -0.99 4.14 -2.54
C ARG A 146 0.49 3.76 -2.59
N GLY A 147 1.14 3.78 -1.43
CA GLY A 147 2.47 3.25 -1.22
C GLY A 147 2.43 2.16 -0.17
N ASP A 148 3.02 1.00 -0.48
CA ASP A 148 3.03 -0.18 0.35
C ASP A 148 4.45 -0.62 0.71
N LEU A 149 4.60 -1.13 1.93
CA LEU A 149 5.78 -1.85 2.39
C LEU A 149 5.33 -3.19 2.95
N GLN A 150 5.83 -4.29 2.42
CA GLN A 150 5.46 -5.64 2.82
C GLN A 150 6.67 -6.52 3.09
N GLY A 151 6.53 -7.42 4.06
CA GLY A 151 7.44 -8.51 4.32
C GLY A 151 6.77 -9.85 4.00
N LEU A 152 7.45 -10.73 3.25
CA LEU A 152 6.98 -12.08 2.97
C LEU A 152 7.97 -13.12 3.50
N GLY A 153 7.44 -14.25 3.97
CA GLY A 153 8.24 -15.36 4.44
C GLY A 153 7.53 -16.70 4.31
N ALA A 154 8.28 -17.78 4.15
CA ALA A 154 7.71 -19.11 4.22
C ALA A 154 7.20 -19.39 5.64
N PHE A 155 6.10 -20.13 5.77
CA PHE A 155 5.57 -20.49 7.08
C PHE A 155 6.60 -21.22 7.95
N GLY A 156 6.77 -20.76 9.19
CA GLY A 156 7.75 -21.28 10.13
C GLY A 156 9.16 -20.70 9.98
N ALA A 157 9.38 -19.77 9.05
CA ALA A 157 10.66 -19.10 8.85
C ALA A 157 10.52 -17.58 9.07
N THR A 158 11.65 -16.88 9.22
CA THR A 158 11.69 -15.41 9.24
C THR A 158 11.38 -14.85 7.85
N PRO A 159 10.87 -13.59 7.75
CA PRO A 159 10.67 -12.93 6.47
C PRO A 159 11.97 -12.89 5.66
N SER A 160 11.89 -13.27 4.40
CA SER A 160 13.02 -13.33 3.47
C SER A 160 12.88 -12.41 2.27
N VAL A 161 11.70 -11.83 2.06
CA VAL A 161 11.41 -10.84 1.01
C VAL A 161 10.94 -9.56 1.66
N ALA A 162 11.54 -8.44 1.28
CA ALA A 162 11.01 -7.10 1.54
C ALA A 162 10.53 -6.52 0.21
N LYS A 163 9.26 -6.09 0.14
CA LYS A 163 8.63 -5.53 -1.06
C LYS A 163 8.18 -4.10 -0.77
N ALA A 164 8.48 -3.18 -1.70
CA ALA A 164 8.00 -1.79 -1.67
C ALA A 164 7.37 -1.48 -3.02
N THR A 165 6.10 -1.06 -3.02
CA THR A 165 5.34 -0.79 -4.23
C THR A 165 4.60 0.54 -4.15
N VAL A 166 4.32 1.12 -5.32
CA VAL A 166 3.37 2.20 -5.51
C VAL A 166 2.24 1.66 -6.38
N GLY A 167 1.01 1.94 -6.02
CA GLY A 167 -0.19 1.51 -6.73
C GLY A 167 -1.04 2.68 -7.19
N LEU A 168 -1.75 2.47 -8.28
CA LEU A 168 -2.84 3.31 -8.75
C LEU A 168 -4.12 2.48 -8.69
N LEU A 169 -5.11 2.93 -7.93
CA LEU A 169 -6.33 2.19 -7.69
C LEU A 169 -7.54 2.97 -8.20
N TRP A 170 -8.47 2.23 -8.79
CA TRP A 170 -9.77 2.72 -9.21
C TRP A 170 -10.84 2.14 -8.29
N HIS A 171 -11.57 3.01 -7.58
CA HIS A 171 -12.71 2.65 -6.74
C HIS A 171 -13.98 2.60 -7.59
N LEU A 172 -14.77 1.54 -7.41
CA LEU A 172 -15.95 1.21 -8.22
C LEU A 172 -17.26 1.61 -7.50
N ASN A 173 -17.25 2.76 -6.83
CA ASN A 173 -18.40 3.28 -6.08
C ASN A 173 -19.41 3.95 -6.98
#